data_1b4acbed8cbb2fc7b31ebc7d2cc01ab7
#
_entry.id   1b4acbed8cbb2fc7b31ebc7d2cc01ab7
#
_cell.length_a   1.000
_cell.length_b   1.000
_cell.length_c   1.000
_cell.angle_alpha   90.00
_cell.angle_beta   90.00
_cell.angle_gamma   90.00
#
_symmetry.space_group_name_H-M   'P 1'
#
loop_
_entity.id
_entity.type
_entity.pdbx_description
1 polymer ?
#
loop_
_entity_poly.entity_id
_entity_poly.type
_entity_poly.pdbx_seq_one_letter_code
_entity_poly.pdbx_strand_id
1 'polypeptide(L)'
;MSGGTEQLCQAMVEYLTSCGVLAAAAFPQALRKEEGPVAVVSLRGCQAKSAGFQDYLGERFNEQTGQWEELFGKKADITFGLDLYATQRGDGQQLQTAFDQLAGALILGGPRGMRVEEFSCGQTEYDGESRRLRRPVQAVCTVYLSAVEQSGGEFVDFELRGVVKP
;
A
#
# COMPACT_ATOMS: atom_id res chain seq x y z
N MET A 1 -9.71 -16.22 -0.55
CA MET A 1 -9.41 -15.09 -1.45
C MET A 1 -9.08 -13.85 -0.64
N SER A 2 -7.94 -13.25 -0.92
CA SER A 2 -7.62 -11.96 -0.30
C SER A 2 -8.50 -10.87 -0.90
N GLY A 3 -9.08 -10.03 -0.07
CA GLY A 3 -9.84 -8.87 -0.53
C GLY A 3 -8.94 -7.85 -1.21
N GLY A 4 -9.53 -6.94 -1.97
CA GLY A 4 -8.77 -5.91 -2.70
C GLY A 4 -7.89 -5.04 -1.80
N THR A 5 -8.36 -4.71 -0.60
CA THR A 5 -7.59 -3.92 0.35
C THR A 5 -6.37 -4.67 0.90
N GLU A 6 -6.51 -5.97 1.06
CA GLU A 6 -5.41 -6.83 1.50
C GLU A 6 -4.33 -6.91 0.43
N GLN A 7 -4.73 -6.97 -0.83
CA GLN A 7 -3.81 -6.92 -1.98
C GLN A 7 -3.04 -5.60 -2.03
N LEU A 8 -3.68 -4.49 -1.68
CA LEU A 8 -3.01 -3.18 -1.61
C LEU A 8 -1.88 -3.19 -0.59
N CYS A 9 -2.18 -3.68 0.62
CA CYS A 9 -1.17 -3.78 1.68
C CYS A 9 -0.04 -4.73 1.28
N GLN A 10 -0.38 -5.86 0.68
CA GLN A 10 0.62 -6.84 0.23
C GLN A 10 1.52 -6.25 -0.86
N ALA A 11 0.96 -5.51 -1.80
CA ALA A 11 1.73 -4.84 -2.84
C ALA A 11 2.73 -3.85 -2.25
N MET A 12 2.32 -3.08 -1.24
CA MET A 12 3.21 -2.16 -0.56
C MET A 12 4.32 -2.90 0.18
N VAL A 13 3.99 -3.98 0.88
CA VAL A 13 5.00 -4.81 1.57
C VAL A 13 6.04 -5.34 0.57
N GLU A 14 5.59 -5.87 -0.55
CA GLU A 14 6.48 -6.42 -1.58
C GLU A 14 7.38 -5.35 -2.17
N TYR A 15 6.83 -4.17 -2.45
CA TYR A 15 7.61 -3.06 -2.97
C TYR A 15 8.70 -2.63 -1.99
N LEU A 16 8.33 -2.41 -0.73
CA LEU A 16 9.28 -1.98 0.30
C LEU A 16 10.37 -3.04 0.51
N THR A 17 9.98 -4.31 0.54
CA THR A 17 10.93 -5.41 0.67
C THR A 17 11.92 -5.43 -0.50
N SER A 18 11.44 -5.18 -1.72
CA SER A 18 12.31 -5.12 -2.89
C SER A 18 13.29 -3.94 -2.83
N CYS A 19 12.96 -2.89 -2.08
CA CYS A 19 13.81 -1.73 -1.87
C CYS A 19 14.76 -1.88 -0.67
N GLY A 20 14.77 -3.05 -0.04
CA GLY A 20 15.64 -3.31 1.11
C GLY A 20 15.07 -2.85 2.45
N VAL A 21 13.78 -2.50 2.50
CA VAL A 21 13.10 -2.11 3.73
C VAL A 21 12.39 -3.35 4.30
N LEU A 22 12.69 -3.71 5.55
CA LEU A 22 11.98 -4.79 6.21
C LEU A 22 10.54 -4.34 6.49
N ALA A 23 9.58 -5.00 5.90
CA ALA A 23 8.17 -4.62 5.98
C ALA A 23 7.27 -5.83 6.20
N ALA A 24 6.14 -5.61 6.88
CA ALA A 24 5.15 -6.65 7.14
C ALA A 24 3.75 -6.04 7.15
N ALA A 25 2.76 -6.81 6.71
CA ALA A 25 1.37 -6.36 6.65
C ALA A 25 0.65 -6.40 8.01
N ALA A 26 1.20 -7.08 8.98
CA ALA A 26 0.74 -7.07 10.36
C ALA A 26 1.96 -7.20 11.25
N PHE A 27 1.83 -6.80 12.51
CA PHE A 27 2.95 -6.96 13.43
C PHE A 27 3.07 -8.45 13.79
N PRO A 28 3.90 -9.23 13.07
CA PRO A 28 3.96 -10.66 13.31
C PRO A 28 4.68 -10.90 14.63
N GLN A 29 4.15 -11.83 15.42
CA GLN A 29 4.81 -12.21 16.67
C GLN A 29 6.23 -12.72 16.45
N ALA A 30 6.50 -13.32 15.28
CA ALA A 30 7.82 -13.77 14.90
C ALA A 30 8.84 -12.62 14.77
N LEU A 31 8.40 -11.42 14.39
CA LEU A 31 9.27 -10.25 14.26
C LEU A 31 9.58 -9.60 15.62
N ARG A 32 8.95 -10.02 16.71
CA ARG A 32 9.29 -9.54 18.05
C ARG A 32 10.72 -9.85 18.45
N LYS A 33 11.34 -10.81 17.80
CA LYS A 33 12.72 -11.21 18.06
C LYS A 33 13.73 -10.55 17.12
N GLU A 34 13.26 -9.86 16.10
CA GLU A 34 14.15 -9.20 15.16
C GLU A 34 14.69 -7.91 15.78
N GLU A 35 15.99 -7.73 15.66
CA GLU A 35 16.69 -6.58 16.26
C GLU A 35 16.64 -5.34 15.39
N GLY A 36 16.21 -5.46 14.14
CA GLY A 36 16.15 -4.34 13.21
C GLY A 36 14.82 -3.60 13.20
N PRO A 37 14.80 -2.37 12.69
CA PRO A 37 13.55 -1.65 12.48
C PRO A 37 12.68 -2.35 11.44
N VAL A 38 11.36 -2.35 11.67
CA VAL A 38 10.39 -2.94 10.75
C VAL A 38 9.29 -1.92 10.44
N ALA A 39 8.91 -1.83 9.16
CA ALA A 39 7.78 -1.03 8.72
C ALA A 39 6.53 -1.91 8.73
N VAL A 40 5.54 -1.55 9.53
CA VAL A 40 4.26 -2.26 9.57
C VAL A 40 3.29 -1.55 8.67
N VAL A 41 2.83 -2.25 7.63
CA VAL A 41 1.95 -1.70 6.62
C VAL A 41 0.50 -1.96 7.03
N SER A 42 -0.29 -0.89 7.10
CA SER A 42 -1.72 -0.97 7.39
C SER A 42 -2.48 -0.03 6.47
N LEU A 43 -3.75 -0.33 6.23
CA LEU A 43 -4.62 0.56 5.49
C LEU A 43 -5.34 1.46 6.48
N ARG A 44 -5.11 2.77 6.38
CA ARG A 44 -5.73 3.75 7.28
C ARG A 44 -6.93 4.43 6.67
N GLY A 45 -6.99 4.50 5.36
CA GLY A 45 -8.11 5.12 4.69
C GLY A 45 -8.11 4.87 3.20
N CYS A 46 -9.29 5.01 2.63
CA CYS A 46 -9.48 4.90 1.19
C CYS A 46 -10.57 5.88 0.80
N GLN A 47 -10.26 6.77 -0.11
CA GLN A 47 -11.24 7.70 -0.67
C GLN A 47 -11.29 7.50 -2.18
N ALA A 48 -12.40 6.99 -2.68
CA ALA A 48 -12.59 6.74 -4.10
C ALA A 48 -13.43 7.85 -4.72
N LYS A 49 -13.01 8.27 -5.90
CA LYS A 49 -13.66 9.32 -6.67
C LYS A 49 -13.93 8.82 -8.08
N SER A 50 -14.84 9.48 -8.77
CA SER A 50 -15.09 9.21 -10.18
C SER A 50 -13.80 9.34 -11.00
N ALA A 51 -13.50 8.31 -11.79
CA ALA A 51 -12.27 8.26 -12.59
C ALA A 51 -12.43 8.88 -13.98
N GLY A 52 -13.66 9.19 -14.37
CA GLY A 52 -13.96 9.77 -15.69
C GLY A 52 -15.45 9.70 -15.95
N PHE A 53 -15.82 9.86 -17.20
CA PHE A 53 -17.23 9.82 -17.59
C PHE A 53 -17.84 8.45 -17.31
N GLN A 54 -18.85 8.40 -16.42
CA GLN A 54 -19.52 7.16 -15.99
C GLN A 54 -18.56 6.10 -15.43
N ASP A 55 -17.42 6.54 -14.87
CA ASP A 55 -16.42 5.63 -14.30
C ASP A 55 -15.80 4.63 -15.29
N TYR A 56 -15.86 4.94 -16.58
CA TYR A 56 -15.31 4.10 -17.62
C TYR A 56 -13.79 4.22 -17.66
N LEU A 57 -13.08 3.09 -17.53
CA LEU A 57 -11.62 3.03 -17.51
C LEU A 57 -11.00 2.50 -18.79
N GLY A 58 -11.81 1.93 -19.69
CA GLY A 58 -11.34 1.39 -20.95
C GLY A 58 -11.75 -0.05 -21.18
N GLU A 59 -11.14 -0.68 -22.15
CA GLU A 59 -11.41 -2.06 -22.52
C GLU A 59 -10.18 -2.93 -22.29
N ARG A 60 -10.43 -4.19 -22.02
CA ARG A 60 -9.39 -5.20 -21.88
C ARG A 60 -9.82 -6.46 -22.61
N PHE A 61 -8.87 -7.10 -23.33
CA PHE A 61 -9.13 -8.39 -23.96
C PHE A 61 -8.90 -9.52 -22.95
N ASN A 62 -9.93 -10.35 -22.78
CA ASN A 62 -9.83 -11.52 -21.92
C ASN A 62 -9.41 -12.72 -22.78
N GLU A 63 -8.19 -13.18 -22.61
CA GLU A 63 -7.64 -14.31 -23.38
C GLU A 63 -8.35 -15.64 -23.07
N GLN A 64 -8.90 -15.78 -21.88
CA GLN A 64 -9.59 -17.01 -21.48
C GLN A 64 -10.97 -17.14 -22.15
N THR A 65 -11.68 -16.04 -22.29
CA THR A 65 -13.02 -16.04 -22.90
C THR A 65 -12.99 -15.65 -24.38
N GLY A 66 -11.88 -15.05 -24.85
CA GLY A 66 -11.76 -14.54 -26.21
C GLY A 66 -12.62 -13.30 -26.46
N GLN A 67 -13.05 -12.61 -25.43
CA GLN A 67 -13.94 -11.45 -25.53
C GLN A 67 -13.31 -10.20 -24.95
N TRP A 68 -13.74 -9.05 -25.45
CA TRP A 68 -13.40 -7.76 -24.89
C TRP A 68 -14.31 -7.48 -23.70
N GLU A 69 -13.70 -6.97 -22.63
CA GLU A 69 -14.41 -6.59 -21.40
C GLU A 69 -14.31 -5.10 -21.20
N GLU A 70 -15.42 -4.47 -20.84
CA GLU A 70 -15.42 -3.09 -20.41
C GLU A 70 -15.06 -2.98 -18.93
N LEU A 71 -14.15 -2.06 -18.62
CA LEU A 71 -13.68 -1.84 -17.28
C LEU A 71 -14.24 -0.53 -16.73
N PHE A 72 -14.85 -0.63 -15.57
CA PHE A 72 -15.35 0.50 -14.81
C PHE A 72 -14.65 0.57 -13.48
N GLY A 73 -14.48 1.77 -12.93
CA GLY A 73 -13.82 1.88 -11.64
C GLY A 73 -13.69 3.31 -11.18
N LYS A 74 -12.97 3.45 -10.10
CA LYS A 74 -12.76 4.72 -9.42
C LYS A 74 -11.28 5.02 -9.31
N LYS A 75 -10.96 6.31 -9.31
CA LYS A 75 -9.66 6.79 -8.86
C LYS A 75 -9.72 6.87 -7.34
N ALA A 76 -8.80 6.23 -6.66
CA ALA A 76 -8.80 6.18 -5.20
C ALA A 76 -7.50 6.73 -4.63
N ASP A 77 -7.63 7.46 -3.54
CA ASP A 77 -6.51 7.85 -2.68
C ASP A 77 -6.48 6.89 -1.52
N ILE A 78 -5.42 6.10 -1.45
CA ILE A 78 -5.22 5.11 -0.41
C ILE A 78 -4.22 5.67 0.59
N THR A 79 -4.63 5.73 1.85
CA THR A 79 -3.76 6.16 2.94
C THR A 79 -3.21 4.93 3.64
N PHE A 80 -1.91 4.73 3.54
CA PHE A 80 -1.20 3.66 4.22
C PHE A 80 -0.60 4.16 5.52
N GLY A 81 -0.68 3.35 6.56
CA GLY A 81 0.21 3.47 7.71
C GLY A 81 1.46 2.65 7.44
N LEU A 82 2.61 3.26 7.58
CA LEU A 82 3.92 2.61 7.38
C LEU A 82 4.75 2.80 8.65
N ASP A 83 4.14 2.54 9.79
CA ASP A 83 4.77 2.84 11.09
C ASP A 83 6.03 2.02 11.28
N LEU A 84 7.08 2.70 11.70
CA LEU A 84 8.38 2.08 11.97
C LEU A 84 8.48 1.71 13.44
N TYR A 85 8.87 0.49 13.70
CA TYR A 85 9.08 -0.02 15.05
C TYR A 85 10.53 -0.47 15.21
N ALA A 86 11.12 -0.17 16.35
CA ALA A 86 12.47 -0.61 16.69
C ALA A 86 12.51 -1.06 18.13
N THR A 87 13.53 -1.86 18.48
CA THR A 87 13.70 -2.29 19.86
C THR A 87 13.98 -1.10 20.76
N GLN A 88 13.53 -1.18 22.02
CA GLN A 88 13.71 -0.11 22.99
C GLN A 88 15.19 0.16 23.31
N ARG A 89 16.07 -0.81 23.02
CA ARG A 89 17.51 -0.67 23.28
C ARG A 89 18.24 0.16 22.22
N GLY A 90 17.58 0.44 21.10
CA GLY A 90 18.15 1.33 20.10
C GLY A 90 17.95 2.78 20.49
N ASP A 91 18.93 3.63 20.18
CA ASP A 91 18.68 5.06 20.20
C ASP A 91 17.75 5.42 19.04
N GLY A 92 17.17 6.62 19.06
CA GLY A 92 16.29 7.07 18.00
C GLY A 92 16.94 7.10 16.60
N GLN A 93 18.25 6.89 16.52
CA GLN A 93 19.03 6.87 15.30
C GLN A 93 18.61 5.72 14.36
N GLN A 94 18.28 4.56 14.93
CA GLN A 94 17.82 3.42 14.11
C GLN A 94 16.54 3.75 13.35
N LEU A 95 15.60 4.42 14.01
CA LEU A 95 14.35 4.82 13.37
C LEU A 95 14.56 5.93 12.36
N GLN A 96 15.50 6.84 12.61
CA GLN A 96 15.84 7.87 11.63
C GLN A 96 16.44 7.26 10.37
N THR A 97 17.37 6.33 10.51
CA THR A 97 17.97 5.62 9.38
C THR A 97 16.92 4.82 8.62
N ALA A 98 16.03 4.13 9.34
CA ALA A 98 14.96 3.36 8.72
C ALA A 98 13.99 4.28 7.96
N PHE A 99 13.68 5.44 8.52
CA PHE A 99 12.84 6.41 7.84
C PHE A 99 13.51 6.94 6.57
N ASP A 100 14.82 7.22 6.62
CA ASP A 100 15.54 7.69 5.43
C ASP A 100 15.51 6.65 4.30
N GLN A 101 15.65 5.37 4.63
CA GLN A 101 15.52 4.29 3.66
C GLN A 101 14.10 4.19 3.10
N LEU A 102 13.12 4.27 3.96
CA LEU A 102 11.71 4.25 3.56
C LEU A 102 11.38 5.44 2.67
N ALA A 103 11.83 6.64 3.05
CA ALA A 103 11.63 7.85 2.26
C ALA A 103 12.27 7.72 0.88
N GLY A 104 13.48 7.18 0.82
CA GLY A 104 14.14 6.93 -0.46
C GLY A 104 13.32 6.02 -1.37
N ALA A 105 12.78 4.95 -0.81
CA ALA A 105 11.91 4.03 -1.56
C ALA A 105 10.65 4.74 -2.09
N LEU A 106 10.04 5.59 -1.28
CA LEU A 106 8.81 6.30 -1.66
C LEU A 106 9.07 7.44 -2.65
N ILE A 107 10.27 8.03 -2.62
CA ILE A 107 10.65 9.07 -3.58
C ILE A 107 10.99 8.47 -4.94
N LEU A 108 11.69 7.34 -4.96
CA LEU A 108 12.12 6.70 -6.20
C LEU A 108 11.00 6.00 -6.96
N GLY A 109 9.92 5.65 -6.29
CA GLY A 109 8.82 4.99 -6.95
C GLY A 109 7.76 4.55 -5.95
N GLY A 110 7.00 3.52 -6.34
CA GLY A 110 5.94 2.96 -5.52
C GLY A 110 5.56 1.57 -6.02
N PRO A 111 4.64 0.91 -5.34
CA PRO A 111 4.15 -0.38 -5.80
C PRO A 111 3.58 -0.28 -7.21
N ARG A 112 3.64 -1.38 -7.94
CA ARG A 112 3.10 -1.42 -9.30
C ARG A 112 1.61 -1.07 -9.27
N GLY A 113 1.23 -0.11 -10.10
CA GLY A 113 -0.15 0.37 -10.17
C GLY A 113 -0.51 1.44 -9.17
N MET A 114 0.44 1.86 -8.33
CA MET A 114 0.22 2.93 -7.36
C MET A 114 1.21 4.06 -7.56
N ARG A 115 0.75 5.28 -7.36
CA ARG A 115 1.60 6.45 -7.37
C ARG A 115 1.63 7.05 -5.98
N VAL A 116 2.82 7.18 -5.41
CA VAL A 116 2.98 7.84 -4.12
C VAL A 116 2.86 9.34 -4.32
N GLU A 117 1.83 9.95 -3.75
CA GLU A 117 1.57 11.38 -3.87
C GLU A 117 2.24 12.17 -2.77
N GLU A 118 2.17 11.67 -1.55
CA GLU A 118 2.77 12.32 -0.39
C GLU A 118 3.06 11.32 0.71
N PHE A 119 3.99 11.65 1.56
CA PHE A 119 4.23 10.90 2.79
C PHE A 119 4.72 11.85 3.88
N SER A 120 4.48 11.46 5.12
CA SER A 120 4.87 12.24 6.30
C SER A 120 5.22 11.32 7.44
N CYS A 121 5.97 11.84 8.39
CA CYS A 121 6.28 11.11 9.61
C CYS A 121 6.08 11.99 10.83
N GLY A 122 5.71 11.35 11.94
CA GLY A 122 5.62 11.99 13.22
C GLY A 122 6.89 11.81 14.04
N GLN A 123 6.78 12.10 15.32
CA GLN A 123 7.90 11.96 16.26
C GLN A 123 8.01 10.51 16.75
N THR A 124 9.22 10.12 17.10
CA THR A 124 9.45 8.84 17.76
C THR A 124 8.83 8.87 19.15
N GLU A 125 8.06 7.84 19.48
CA GLU A 125 7.42 7.69 20.77
C GLU A 125 7.50 6.22 21.23
N TYR A 126 7.33 6.00 22.51
CA TYR A 126 7.27 4.65 23.06
C TYR A 126 5.85 4.12 22.94
N ASP A 127 5.72 2.94 22.33
CA ASP A 127 4.44 2.27 22.19
C ASP A 127 4.29 1.20 23.28
N GLY A 128 3.37 1.42 24.21
CA GLY A 128 3.16 0.53 25.34
C GLY A 128 2.62 -0.85 24.96
N GLU A 129 1.87 -0.95 23.86
CA GLU A 129 1.31 -2.23 23.42
C GLU A 129 2.38 -3.16 22.86
N SER A 130 3.24 -2.64 21.99
CA SER A 130 4.31 -3.43 21.38
C SER A 130 5.58 -3.47 22.22
N ARG A 131 5.70 -2.57 23.21
CA ARG A 131 6.91 -2.36 24.02
C ARG A 131 8.12 -2.00 23.15
N ARG A 132 7.89 -1.21 22.11
CA ARG A 132 8.92 -0.78 21.17
C ARG A 132 8.84 0.72 20.96
N LEU A 133 9.92 1.28 20.44
CA LEU A 133 9.88 2.63 19.91
C LEU A 133 9.12 2.61 18.59
N ARG A 134 8.27 3.58 18.41
CA ARG A 134 7.44 3.71 17.23
C ARG A 134 7.61 5.09 16.62
N ARG A 135 7.78 5.13 15.32
CA ARG A 135 7.71 6.38 14.56
C ARG A 135 6.56 6.27 13.57
N PRO A 136 5.47 7.02 13.75
CA PRO A 136 4.36 6.95 12.81
C PRO A 136 4.76 7.52 11.46
N VAL A 137 4.46 6.78 10.41
CA VAL A 137 4.66 7.20 9.03
C VAL A 137 3.37 6.95 8.27
N GLN A 138 3.01 7.87 7.42
CA GLN A 138 1.81 7.80 6.61
C GLN A 138 2.15 8.16 5.18
N ALA A 139 1.61 7.40 4.22
CA ALA A 139 1.77 7.67 2.80
C ALA A 139 0.42 7.63 2.11
N VAL A 140 0.20 8.57 1.21
CA VAL A 140 -0.99 8.61 0.37
C VAL A 140 -0.60 8.23 -1.04
N CYS A 141 -1.26 7.21 -1.57
CA CYS A 141 -1.02 6.70 -2.92
C CYS A 141 -2.29 6.81 -3.75
N THR A 142 -2.13 7.19 -5.01
CA THR A 142 -3.24 7.18 -5.97
C THR A 142 -3.23 5.87 -6.74
N VAL A 143 -4.40 5.24 -6.83
CA VAL A 143 -4.60 4.01 -7.59
C VAL A 143 -5.89 4.10 -8.38
N TYR A 144 -6.01 3.26 -9.40
CA TYR A 144 -7.30 3.04 -10.08
C TYR A 144 -7.82 1.67 -9.66
N LEU A 145 -8.97 1.68 -9.00
CA LEU A 145 -9.67 0.46 -8.61
C LEU A 145 -10.70 0.15 -9.67
N SER A 146 -10.55 -0.98 -10.34
CA SER A 146 -11.50 -1.39 -11.38
C SER A 146 -12.31 -2.59 -10.93
N ALA A 147 -13.52 -2.68 -11.47
CA ALA A 147 -14.39 -3.83 -11.31
C ALA A 147 -14.76 -4.34 -12.69
N VAL A 148 -14.84 -5.65 -12.82
CA VAL A 148 -15.30 -6.29 -14.05
C VAL A 148 -16.77 -6.61 -13.87
N GLU A 149 -17.61 -6.08 -14.77
CA GLU A 149 -19.02 -6.43 -14.79
C GLU A 149 -19.21 -7.72 -15.55
N GLN A 150 -19.72 -8.74 -14.87
CA GLN A 150 -20.14 -9.96 -15.55
C GLN A 150 -21.55 -9.81 -16.06
N SER A 151 -21.87 -10.63 -17.08
CA SER A 151 -23.22 -10.73 -17.62
C SER A 151 -24.22 -11.07 -16.53
N GLY A 152 -25.00 -10.10 -16.08
CA GLY A 152 -25.91 -10.22 -14.92
C GLY A 152 -25.70 -9.15 -13.86
N GLY A 153 -24.72 -8.30 -14.00
CA GLY A 153 -24.50 -7.16 -13.10
C GLY A 153 -23.91 -7.54 -11.73
N GLU A 154 -23.36 -8.74 -11.59
CA GLU A 154 -22.73 -9.13 -10.34
C GLU A 154 -21.29 -8.62 -10.24
N PHE A 155 -20.98 -8.04 -9.10
CA PHE A 155 -19.63 -7.61 -8.77
C PHE A 155 -18.77 -8.83 -8.48
N VAL A 156 -17.64 -8.96 -9.17
CA VAL A 156 -16.77 -10.13 -9.03
C VAL A 156 -15.56 -9.87 -8.14
N ASP A 157 -14.81 -8.81 -8.38
CA ASP A 157 -13.65 -8.48 -7.55
C ASP A 157 -13.06 -7.13 -7.96
N PHE A 158 -12.19 -6.59 -7.09
CA PHE A 158 -11.36 -5.44 -7.43
C PHE A 158 -10.11 -5.88 -8.15
N GLU A 159 -9.72 -5.13 -9.17
CA GLU A 159 -8.43 -5.26 -9.79
C GLU A 159 -7.64 -3.96 -9.65
N LEU A 160 -6.37 -4.10 -9.29
CA LEU A 160 -5.45 -2.98 -9.30
C LEU A 160 -4.98 -2.75 -10.74
N ARG A 161 -5.20 -1.56 -11.24
CA ARG A 161 -4.68 -1.17 -12.54
C ARG A 161 -3.46 -0.29 -12.37
N GLY A 162 -2.46 -0.55 -13.18
CA GLY A 162 -1.35 0.35 -13.32
C GLY A 162 -1.82 1.73 -13.77
N VAL A 163 -1.12 2.76 -13.31
CA VAL A 163 -1.38 4.12 -13.77
C VAL A 163 -1.17 4.14 -15.28
N VAL A 164 -2.24 4.41 -16.03
CA VAL A 164 -2.12 4.62 -17.47
C VAL A 164 -1.43 5.97 -17.63
N LYS A 165 -0.23 5.95 -18.16
CA LYS A 165 0.45 7.20 -18.48
C LYS A 165 -0.34 7.94 -19.55
N PRO A 166 -0.55 9.23 -19.37
CA PRO A 166 -1.18 10.03 -20.40
C PRO A 166 -0.38 10.04 -21.68
#